data_fd4cf58cfa9ed88743658bffb735bfbd
#
_entry.id   fd4cf58cfa9ed88743658bffb735bfbd
#
_cell.length_a   1.000
_cell.length_b   1.000
_cell.length_c   1.000
_cell.angle_alpha   90.00
_cell.angle_beta   90.00
_cell.angle_gamma   90.00
#
_symmetry.space_group_name_H-M   'P 1'
#
loop_
_entity.id
_entity.type
_entity.pdbx_description
1 polymer ?
#
loop_
_entity_poly.entity_id
_entity_poly.type
_entity_poly.pdbx_seq_one_letter_code
_entity_poly.pdbx_strand_id
1 'polypeptide(L)'
;MVQSTPLQTAQQDTCLEDIRSEKRQVPVTGRAKKRLHRRRLLKNAWIVVQLYKWPWRILRVLNQLRLRRNALAGAANVHKLVCVEGQHLWRLHLPPWESPKFDRFVHSELQRIQPHESYADRLALAHLAITKKCPLRCEHCFEWDNLNKPEALTTSDIDTMVDNLLSVGTANIAFSGGEPMLRVHEIVNTVRRCRDESQFWVLTSGFNFTPAHAKSLKEAGLMGVVVSIDDLSPDKHDAFRGKPGSFKEALEAVKHAMDQGLVTAISTCVTRDKANPQYLHAFMDFAKDLGVGFVQLLEPKPVGHYALQDVLLREPELRALEACFLSCNADDAYREHPIVIYHGYYQRRVGCLAAGNLGVYVDTNGDFMSCPFCHKKNGSLLDSDFEQNLNDLQAMGCDSYGQFGLS
;
A
#
# COMPACT_ATOMS: atom_id res chain seq x y z
N MET A 1 11.14 -30.51 -12.83
CA MET A 1 12.40 -30.04 -12.23
C MET A 1 13.11 -29.20 -13.28
N VAL A 2 12.95 -27.88 -13.24
CA VAL A 2 13.78 -26.97 -14.04
C VAL A 2 14.93 -26.58 -13.11
N GLN A 3 16.09 -27.19 -13.31
CA GLN A 3 17.32 -26.77 -12.67
C GLN A 3 17.68 -25.40 -13.21
N SER A 4 17.67 -24.37 -12.35
CA SER A 4 18.28 -23.09 -12.65
C SER A 4 19.75 -23.34 -12.96
N THR A 5 20.22 -22.88 -14.13
CA THR A 5 21.62 -23.01 -14.53
C THR A 5 22.50 -22.20 -13.57
N PRO A 6 23.71 -22.69 -13.20
CA PRO A 6 24.62 -21.99 -12.26
C PRO A 6 25.01 -20.57 -12.67
N LEU A 7 24.91 -20.24 -13.98
CA LEU A 7 25.16 -18.90 -14.51
C LEU A 7 24.05 -17.88 -14.18
N GLN A 8 22.79 -18.32 -14.04
CA GLN A 8 21.68 -17.42 -13.67
C GLN A 8 21.71 -17.05 -12.18
N THR A 9 22.13 -17.99 -11.31
CA THR A 9 22.35 -17.73 -9.89
C THR A 9 23.53 -16.79 -9.65
N ALA A 10 24.63 -16.96 -10.35
CA ALA A 10 25.82 -16.11 -10.19
C ALA A 10 25.60 -14.66 -10.68
N GLN A 11 24.79 -14.45 -11.73
CA GLN A 11 24.44 -13.09 -12.17
C GLN A 11 23.43 -12.40 -11.23
N GLN A 12 22.54 -13.16 -10.59
CA GLN A 12 21.64 -12.64 -9.56
C GLN A 12 22.42 -12.27 -8.29
N ASP A 13 23.34 -13.10 -7.85
CA ASP A 13 24.17 -12.85 -6.65
C ASP A 13 25.05 -11.61 -6.80
N THR A 14 25.71 -11.43 -7.95
CA THR A 14 26.50 -10.21 -8.22
C THR A 14 25.66 -8.94 -8.31
N CYS A 15 24.47 -9.01 -8.92
CA CYS A 15 23.57 -7.87 -9.00
C CYS A 15 23.00 -7.49 -7.62
N LEU A 16 22.77 -8.45 -6.74
CA LEU A 16 22.26 -8.23 -5.38
C LEU A 16 23.33 -7.69 -4.42
N GLU A 17 24.59 -8.08 -4.58
CA GLU A 17 25.67 -7.60 -3.71
C GLU A 17 25.94 -6.10 -3.89
N ASP A 18 25.90 -5.60 -5.11
CA ASP A 18 26.08 -4.18 -5.41
C ASP A 18 24.88 -3.29 -5.00
N ILE A 19 23.71 -3.90 -4.77
CA ILE A 19 22.43 -3.18 -4.52
C ILE A 19 22.05 -3.20 -3.04
N ARG A 20 22.73 -3.95 -2.17
CA ARG A 20 22.43 -4.00 -0.74
C ARG A 20 22.61 -2.63 -0.08
N SER A 21 21.51 -2.07 0.43
CA SER A 21 21.58 -0.89 1.29
C SER A 21 22.09 -1.28 2.68
N GLU A 22 22.93 -0.45 3.28
CA GLU A 22 23.34 -0.61 4.69
C GLU A 22 22.14 -0.35 5.64
N LYS A 23 21.12 0.39 5.20
CA LYS A 23 19.93 0.75 5.98
C LYS A 23 18.80 -0.28 5.80
N ARG A 24 19.03 -1.53 6.19
CA ARG A 24 18.01 -2.59 6.13
C ARG A 24 16.85 -2.30 7.08
N GLN A 25 15.63 -2.57 6.63
CA GLN A 25 14.40 -2.39 7.39
C GLN A 25 13.97 -3.69 8.08
N VAL A 26 14.75 -4.12 9.05
CA VAL A 26 14.55 -5.40 9.72
C VAL A 26 13.34 -5.35 10.66
N PRO A 27 12.47 -6.37 10.63
CA PRO A 27 11.30 -6.43 11.49
C PRO A 27 11.66 -6.52 12.98
N VAL A 28 10.94 -5.77 13.81
CA VAL A 28 11.01 -5.86 15.27
C VAL A 28 10.01 -6.90 15.76
N THR A 29 10.48 -7.84 16.57
CA THR A 29 9.71 -8.98 17.07
C THR A 29 9.86 -9.16 18.60
N GLY A 30 9.29 -10.20 19.17
CA GLY A 30 9.54 -10.64 20.53
C GLY A 30 9.14 -9.61 21.59
N ARG A 31 10.01 -9.44 22.63
CA ARG A 31 9.75 -8.58 23.79
C ARG A 31 9.62 -7.09 23.41
N ALA A 32 10.43 -6.61 22.48
CA ALA A 32 10.39 -5.22 22.02
C ALA A 32 9.03 -4.89 21.37
N LYS A 33 8.56 -5.74 20.44
CA LYS A 33 7.23 -5.59 19.84
C LYS A 33 6.12 -5.63 20.90
N LYS A 34 6.19 -6.56 21.87
CA LYS A 34 5.17 -6.68 22.93
C LYS A 34 5.09 -5.41 23.77
N ARG A 35 6.23 -4.79 24.08
CA ARG A 35 6.30 -3.50 24.82
C ARG A 35 5.64 -2.37 24.03
N LEU A 36 5.99 -2.22 22.75
CA LEU A 36 5.40 -1.20 21.87
C LEU A 36 3.89 -1.41 21.70
N HIS A 37 3.46 -2.66 21.52
CA HIS A 37 2.04 -2.98 21.41
C HIS A 37 1.25 -2.61 22.69
N ARG A 38 1.80 -2.89 23.88
CA ARG A 38 1.16 -2.48 25.14
C ARG A 38 1.04 -0.96 25.25
N ARG A 39 2.10 -0.21 24.93
CA ARG A 39 2.06 1.27 24.93
C ARG A 39 0.97 1.79 23.98
N ARG A 40 0.87 1.23 22.78
CA ARG A 40 -0.17 1.58 21.81
C ARG A 40 -1.58 1.31 22.35
N LEU A 41 -1.80 0.14 22.96
CA LEU A 41 -3.11 -0.18 23.54
C LEU A 41 -3.51 0.78 24.64
N LEU A 42 -2.57 1.14 25.53
CA LEU A 42 -2.82 2.09 26.60
C LEU A 42 -3.15 3.48 26.03
N LYS A 43 -2.41 3.95 25.03
CA LYS A 43 -2.69 5.23 24.39
C LYS A 43 -4.04 5.25 23.68
N ASN A 44 -4.37 4.19 22.94
CA ASN A 44 -5.68 4.07 22.27
C ASN A 44 -6.82 4.06 23.30
N ALA A 45 -6.67 3.34 24.42
CA ALA A 45 -7.64 3.34 25.50
C ALA A 45 -7.81 4.74 26.12
N TRP A 46 -6.71 5.47 26.30
CA TRP A 46 -6.75 6.84 26.80
C TRP A 46 -7.47 7.80 25.84
N ILE A 47 -7.25 7.68 24.52
CA ILE A 47 -7.99 8.42 23.48
C ILE A 47 -9.50 8.15 23.61
N VAL A 48 -9.90 6.88 23.77
CA VAL A 48 -11.30 6.49 23.96
C VAL A 48 -11.90 7.16 25.20
N VAL A 49 -11.16 7.15 26.33
CA VAL A 49 -11.63 7.79 27.59
C VAL A 49 -11.83 9.30 27.40
N GLN A 50 -10.91 9.97 26.71
CA GLN A 50 -11.03 11.41 26.47
C GLN A 50 -12.20 11.76 25.56
N LEU A 51 -12.46 10.97 24.51
CA LEU A 51 -13.52 11.25 23.55
C LEU A 51 -14.92 10.98 24.09
N TYR A 52 -15.10 9.84 24.76
CA TYR A 52 -16.46 9.37 25.08
C TYR A 52 -16.94 9.69 26.47
N LYS A 53 -16.08 10.14 27.41
CA LYS A 53 -16.38 10.65 28.76
C LYS A 53 -17.23 9.77 29.67
N TRP A 54 -18.27 9.10 29.13
CA TRP A 54 -19.23 8.29 29.88
C TRP A 54 -18.82 6.82 29.98
N PRO A 55 -18.77 6.21 31.19
CA PRO A 55 -18.25 4.86 31.40
C PRO A 55 -18.85 3.78 30.49
N TRP A 56 -20.18 3.78 30.29
CA TRP A 56 -20.82 2.78 29.42
C TRP A 56 -20.48 2.94 27.94
N ARG A 57 -20.30 4.19 27.45
CA ARG A 57 -19.83 4.45 26.08
C ARG A 57 -18.41 3.97 25.91
N ILE A 58 -17.53 4.25 26.87
CA ILE A 58 -16.13 3.80 26.89
C ILE A 58 -16.07 2.27 26.81
N LEU A 59 -16.79 1.56 27.67
CA LEU A 59 -16.82 0.08 27.68
C LEU A 59 -17.34 -0.48 26.36
N ARG A 60 -18.43 0.09 25.82
CA ARG A 60 -18.99 -0.30 24.54
C ARG A 60 -17.99 -0.13 23.41
N VAL A 61 -17.33 1.03 23.29
CA VAL A 61 -16.35 1.32 22.23
C VAL A 61 -15.12 0.42 22.37
N LEU A 62 -14.59 0.23 23.57
CA LEU A 62 -13.45 -0.68 23.80
C LEU A 62 -13.79 -2.12 23.42
N ASN A 63 -15.00 -2.59 23.73
CA ASN A 63 -15.45 -3.93 23.32
C ASN A 63 -15.58 -4.02 21.79
N GLN A 64 -16.18 -3.02 21.12
CA GLN A 64 -16.28 -2.99 19.66
C GLN A 64 -14.91 -2.93 18.99
N LEU A 65 -13.96 -2.15 19.51
CA LEU A 65 -12.57 -2.16 19.04
C LEU A 65 -11.92 -3.54 19.16
N ARG A 66 -12.19 -4.24 20.28
CA ARG A 66 -11.70 -5.60 20.49
C ARG A 66 -12.30 -6.58 19.49
N LEU A 67 -13.63 -6.53 19.27
CA LEU A 67 -14.33 -7.39 18.31
C LEU A 67 -13.82 -7.12 16.89
N ARG A 68 -13.73 -5.85 16.49
CA ARG A 68 -13.21 -5.45 15.18
C ARG A 68 -11.76 -5.89 14.96
N ARG A 69 -10.91 -5.69 15.97
CA ARG A 69 -9.53 -6.21 15.92
C ARG A 69 -9.51 -7.71 15.73
N ASN A 70 -10.33 -8.46 16.45
CA ASN A 70 -10.36 -9.92 16.36
C ASN A 70 -10.88 -10.39 15.00
N ALA A 71 -11.89 -9.73 14.44
CA ALA A 71 -12.39 -10.01 13.10
C ALA A 71 -11.33 -9.73 12.01
N LEU A 72 -10.63 -8.60 12.12
CA LEU A 72 -9.56 -8.25 11.19
C LEU A 72 -8.29 -9.06 11.42
N ALA A 73 -7.92 -9.37 12.66
CA ALA A 73 -6.74 -10.16 12.94
C ALA A 73 -6.95 -11.63 12.55
N GLY A 74 -8.11 -12.20 12.90
CA GLY A 74 -8.39 -13.63 12.63
C GLY A 74 -7.20 -14.52 12.99
N ALA A 75 -6.86 -15.44 12.10
CA ALA A 75 -5.63 -16.23 12.16
C ALA A 75 -4.38 -15.43 11.75
N ALA A 76 -4.56 -14.25 11.11
CA ALA A 76 -3.48 -13.40 10.60
C ALA A 76 -2.89 -12.49 11.67
N ASN A 77 -2.43 -13.07 12.77
CA ASN A 77 -1.80 -12.31 13.84
C ASN A 77 -0.39 -11.91 13.41
N VAL A 78 -0.21 -10.70 12.90
CA VAL A 78 1.11 -10.18 12.50
C VAL A 78 2.00 -10.03 13.73
N HIS A 79 3.01 -10.89 13.84
CA HIS A 79 3.93 -10.92 14.99
C HIS A 79 5.09 -9.94 14.88
N LYS A 80 5.10 -9.08 13.87
CA LYS A 80 6.18 -8.17 13.50
C LYS A 80 5.71 -6.73 13.46
N LEU A 81 6.66 -5.81 13.50
CA LEU A 81 6.53 -4.42 13.06
C LEU A 81 7.85 -4.00 12.41
N VAL A 82 7.82 -3.02 11.54
CA VAL A 82 9.01 -2.45 10.90
C VAL A 82 9.39 -1.16 11.62
N CYS A 83 10.67 -0.97 11.87
CA CYS A 83 11.22 0.27 12.40
C CYS A 83 12.13 0.92 11.35
N VAL A 84 11.81 2.15 10.96
CA VAL A 84 12.60 2.95 10.04
C VAL A 84 12.86 4.31 10.70
N GLU A 85 14.10 4.64 10.93
CA GLU A 85 14.51 5.89 11.58
C GLU A 85 13.73 6.20 12.88
N GLY A 86 13.51 5.18 13.70
CA GLY A 86 12.78 5.29 14.96
C GLY A 86 11.25 5.30 14.85
N GLN A 87 10.72 5.31 13.64
CA GLN A 87 9.28 5.22 13.37
C GLN A 87 8.84 3.76 13.26
N HIS A 88 7.75 3.39 13.92
CA HIS A 88 7.25 2.02 13.98
C HIS A 88 5.98 1.85 13.13
N LEU A 89 6.00 0.92 12.18
CA LEU A 89 4.90 0.62 11.27
C LEU A 89 4.43 -0.82 11.43
N TRP A 90 3.11 -1.03 11.54
CA TRP A 90 2.47 -2.35 11.57
C TRP A 90 1.93 -2.79 10.22
N ARG A 91 1.64 -1.84 9.35
CA ARG A 91 1.08 -2.07 8.02
C ARG A 91 1.58 -1.01 7.06
N LEU A 92 1.59 -1.34 5.80
CA LEU A 92 1.77 -0.39 4.71
C LEU A 92 0.59 0.61 4.70
N HIS A 93 0.86 1.85 4.35
CA HIS A 93 -0.12 2.93 4.27
C HIS A 93 -0.90 3.21 5.58
N LEU A 94 -0.30 2.91 6.72
CA LEU A 94 -0.76 3.45 8.01
C LEU A 94 0.26 4.42 8.54
N PRO A 95 -0.18 5.50 9.23
CA PRO A 95 0.75 6.40 9.89
C PRO A 95 1.62 5.66 10.91
N PRO A 96 2.89 6.05 11.06
CA PRO A 96 3.79 5.41 12.01
C PRO A 96 3.33 5.63 13.46
N TRP A 97 3.55 4.62 14.30
CA TRP A 97 3.26 4.70 15.73
C TRP A 97 4.15 5.71 16.44
N GLU A 98 3.52 6.41 17.35
CA GLU A 98 3.90 7.59 18.09
C GLU A 98 4.02 8.83 17.21
N SER A 99 3.03 9.02 16.30
CA SER A 99 2.88 10.28 15.57
C SER A 99 1.48 10.89 15.78
N PRO A 100 1.34 12.22 15.68
CA PRO A 100 0.03 12.87 15.69
C PRO A 100 -0.91 12.36 14.58
N LYS A 101 -0.36 11.97 13.44
CA LYS A 101 -1.11 11.39 12.31
C LYS A 101 -1.68 10.00 12.66
N PHE A 102 -0.97 9.20 13.47
CA PHE A 102 -1.52 7.94 13.98
C PHE A 102 -2.67 8.18 14.95
N ASP A 103 -2.58 9.19 15.79
CA ASP A 103 -3.68 9.54 16.69
C ASP A 103 -4.92 9.97 15.90
N ARG A 104 -4.77 10.79 14.85
CA ARG A 104 -5.88 11.13 13.92
C ARG A 104 -6.48 9.90 13.26
N PHE A 105 -5.63 8.98 12.79
CA PHE A 105 -6.12 7.70 12.25
C PHE A 105 -6.95 6.92 13.27
N VAL A 106 -6.56 6.89 14.56
CA VAL A 106 -7.34 6.25 15.62
C VAL A 106 -8.68 6.97 15.82
N HIS A 107 -8.70 8.30 15.80
CA HIS A 107 -9.93 9.08 15.88
C HIS A 107 -10.90 8.76 14.72
N SER A 108 -10.40 8.67 13.48
CA SER A 108 -11.18 8.27 12.32
C SER A 108 -11.79 6.86 12.48
N GLU A 109 -11.00 5.89 12.95
CA GLU A 109 -11.51 4.55 13.22
C GLU A 109 -12.58 4.53 14.34
N LEU A 110 -12.43 5.38 15.36
CA LEU A 110 -13.42 5.53 16.42
C LEU A 110 -14.70 6.19 15.93
N GLN A 111 -14.61 7.16 15.02
CA GLN A 111 -15.78 7.81 14.38
C GLN A 111 -16.65 6.79 13.66
N ARG A 112 -16.05 5.79 12.99
CA ARG A 112 -16.78 4.70 12.32
C ARG A 112 -17.45 3.72 13.28
N ILE A 113 -16.90 3.57 14.48
CA ILE A 113 -17.44 2.67 15.51
C ILE A 113 -18.62 3.33 16.24
N GLN A 114 -18.40 4.54 16.68
CA GLN A 114 -19.42 5.37 17.33
C GLN A 114 -19.11 6.84 17.05
N PRO A 115 -19.98 7.52 16.28
CA PRO A 115 -19.78 8.91 15.91
C PRO A 115 -19.54 9.81 17.12
N HIS A 116 -18.58 10.75 16.99
CA HIS A 116 -18.25 11.80 17.96
C HIS A 116 -18.01 13.13 17.21
N GLU A 117 -18.27 14.25 17.86
CA GLU A 117 -18.36 15.57 17.21
C GLU A 117 -17.01 16.16 16.75
N SER A 118 -15.89 15.49 17.01
CA SER A 118 -14.57 16.13 16.94
C SER A 118 -13.81 15.93 15.63
N TYR A 119 -14.29 15.10 14.66
CA TYR A 119 -13.45 14.76 13.50
C TYR A 119 -14.23 14.37 12.24
N ALA A 120 -13.78 14.95 11.12
CA ALA A 120 -14.26 14.64 9.77
C ALA A 120 -13.42 13.59 9.02
N ASP A 121 -12.44 12.95 9.67
CA ASP A 121 -11.52 12.01 9.01
C ASP A 121 -12.28 10.80 8.44
N ARG A 122 -12.42 10.74 7.12
CA ARG A 122 -13.23 9.71 6.44
C ARG A 122 -12.42 8.63 5.74
N LEU A 123 -11.24 8.97 5.20
CA LEU A 123 -10.46 8.05 4.39
C LEU A 123 -9.14 7.66 5.07
N ALA A 124 -8.83 6.37 5.09
CA ALA A 124 -7.53 5.89 5.51
C ALA A 124 -6.48 6.03 4.40
N LEU A 125 -6.90 5.88 3.11
CA LEU A 125 -6.00 5.89 1.96
C LEU A 125 -6.72 6.39 0.71
N ALA A 126 -6.10 7.31 -0.03
CA ALA A 126 -6.43 7.63 -1.40
C ALA A 126 -5.26 7.24 -2.32
N HIS A 127 -5.53 6.44 -3.34
CA HIS A 127 -4.60 6.25 -4.45
C HIS A 127 -4.91 7.31 -5.51
N LEU A 128 -3.97 8.19 -5.78
CA LEU A 128 -4.13 9.33 -6.68
C LEU A 128 -3.26 9.14 -7.92
N ALA A 129 -3.89 8.86 -9.05
CA ALA A 129 -3.21 8.75 -10.34
C ALA A 129 -3.00 10.15 -10.93
N ILE A 130 -1.74 10.58 -11.03
CA ILE A 130 -1.38 11.97 -11.39
C ILE A 130 -0.89 12.14 -12.83
N THR A 131 -0.70 11.04 -13.57
CA THR A 131 -0.23 11.09 -14.96
C THR A 131 -0.68 9.89 -15.76
N LYS A 132 -0.97 10.11 -17.06
CA LYS A 132 -1.20 9.04 -18.05
C LYS A 132 0.10 8.54 -18.67
N LYS A 133 1.21 9.25 -18.50
CA LYS A 133 2.49 8.90 -19.12
C LYS A 133 3.19 7.77 -18.37
N CYS A 134 3.65 6.79 -19.13
CA CYS A 134 4.43 5.68 -18.60
C CYS A 134 5.35 5.13 -19.69
N PRO A 135 6.63 4.89 -19.40
CA PRO A 135 7.55 4.28 -20.36
C PRO A 135 7.41 2.76 -20.43
N LEU A 136 6.60 2.16 -19.55
CA LEU A 136 6.38 0.72 -19.46
C LEU A 136 5.10 0.30 -20.18
N ARG A 137 4.97 -1.02 -20.47
CA ARG A 137 3.79 -1.63 -21.11
C ARG A 137 3.44 -2.95 -20.42
N CYS A 138 3.15 -2.86 -19.12
CA CYS A 138 2.97 -4.01 -18.25
C CYS A 138 1.76 -4.86 -18.67
N GLU A 139 1.90 -6.19 -18.56
CA GLU A 139 0.83 -7.15 -18.88
C GLU A 139 -0.42 -6.95 -17.99
N HIS A 140 -0.27 -6.53 -16.74
CA HIS A 140 -1.36 -6.37 -15.76
C HIS A 140 -1.79 -4.91 -15.58
N CYS A 141 -1.43 -4.01 -16.50
CA CYS A 141 -1.71 -2.58 -16.35
C CYS A 141 -3.22 -2.30 -16.30
N PHE A 142 -3.72 -1.87 -15.16
CA PHE A 142 -5.13 -1.50 -15.00
C PHE A 142 -5.46 -0.13 -15.63
N GLU A 143 -4.48 0.76 -15.79
CA GLU A 143 -4.61 2.06 -16.49
C GLU A 143 -4.40 1.96 -18.01
N TRP A 144 -4.32 0.76 -18.57
CA TRP A 144 -3.99 0.51 -19.97
C TRP A 144 -4.76 1.37 -20.97
N ASP A 145 -6.07 1.52 -20.74
CA ASP A 145 -6.95 2.27 -21.62
C ASP A 145 -6.67 3.78 -21.64
N ASN A 146 -6.06 4.31 -20.58
CA ASN A 146 -5.67 5.71 -20.44
C ASN A 146 -4.19 5.96 -20.73
N LEU A 147 -3.38 4.88 -20.77
CA LEU A 147 -1.94 4.95 -20.84
C LEU A 147 -1.46 5.71 -22.07
N ASN A 148 -0.57 6.68 -21.85
CA ASN A 148 0.06 7.51 -22.87
C ASN A 148 -0.90 8.37 -23.75
N LYS A 149 -2.19 8.45 -23.38
CA LYS A 149 -3.09 9.47 -23.94
C LYS A 149 -2.64 10.89 -23.53
N PRO A 150 -3.22 11.95 -24.11
CA PRO A 150 -2.97 13.32 -23.66
C PRO A 150 -3.27 13.46 -22.16
N GLU A 151 -2.42 14.21 -21.44
CA GLU A 151 -2.65 14.51 -20.03
C GLU A 151 -3.95 15.31 -19.86
N ALA A 152 -4.70 14.97 -18.81
CA ALA A 152 -5.92 15.68 -18.45
C ALA A 152 -5.69 16.62 -17.25
N LEU A 153 -4.75 16.26 -16.35
CA LEU A 153 -4.51 16.95 -15.09
C LEU A 153 -3.34 17.92 -15.21
N THR A 154 -3.59 19.19 -14.89
CA THR A 154 -2.56 20.21 -14.67
C THR A 154 -1.94 20.07 -13.28
N THR A 155 -0.87 20.80 -12.98
CA THR A 155 -0.30 20.86 -11.62
C THR A 155 -1.32 21.43 -10.62
N SER A 156 -2.09 22.45 -11.03
CA SER A 156 -3.14 23.03 -10.18
C SER A 156 -4.26 22.04 -9.86
N ASP A 157 -4.63 21.19 -10.81
CA ASP A 157 -5.65 20.14 -10.57
C ASP A 157 -5.16 19.13 -9.53
N ILE A 158 -3.89 18.73 -9.59
CA ILE A 158 -3.30 17.83 -8.60
C ILE A 158 -3.32 18.47 -7.21
N ASP A 159 -2.94 19.73 -7.09
CA ASP A 159 -2.99 20.46 -5.82
C ASP A 159 -4.41 20.57 -5.29
N THR A 160 -5.40 20.90 -6.14
CA THR A 160 -6.83 20.93 -5.78
C THR A 160 -7.33 19.57 -5.30
N MET A 161 -7.00 18.50 -6.00
CA MET A 161 -7.37 17.14 -5.59
C MET A 161 -6.77 16.76 -4.23
N VAL A 162 -5.51 17.11 -3.98
CA VAL A 162 -4.88 16.86 -2.68
C VAL A 162 -5.56 17.67 -1.58
N ASP A 163 -5.85 18.96 -1.82
CA ASP A 163 -6.54 19.82 -0.85
C ASP A 163 -7.94 19.29 -0.52
N ASN A 164 -8.69 18.81 -1.52
CA ASN A 164 -9.99 18.19 -1.34
C ASN A 164 -9.90 16.86 -0.56
N LEU A 165 -8.88 16.03 -0.80
CA LEU A 165 -8.63 14.84 0.01
C LEU A 165 -8.25 15.17 1.45
N LEU A 166 -7.49 16.24 1.68
CA LEU A 166 -7.12 16.70 3.02
C LEU A 166 -8.32 17.27 3.77
N SER A 167 -9.22 18.01 3.10
CA SER A 167 -10.43 18.57 3.72
C SER A 167 -11.36 17.50 4.27
N VAL A 168 -11.41 16.31 3.66
CA VAL A 168 -12.14 15.14 4.17
C VAL A 168 -11.30 14.26 5.09
N GLY A 169 -10.12 14.71 5.51
CA GLY A 169 -9.29 14.07 6.52
C GLY A 169 -8.60 12.78 6.06
N THR A 170 -8.13 12.72 4.81
CA THR A 170 -7.43 11.56 4.29
C THR A 170 -6.10 11.33 5.01
N ALA A 171 -5.92 10.17 5.64
CA ALA A 171 -4.74 9.87 6.44
C ALA A 171 -3.49 9.55 5.61
N ASN A 172 -3.67 8.96 4.43
CA ASN A 172 -2.59 8.62 3.50
C ASN A 172 -2.99 8.92 2.06
N ILE A 173 -2.09 9.51 1.30
CA ILE A 173 -2.22 9.74 -0.14
C ILE A 173 -1.05 9.05 -0.84
N ALA A 174 -1.35 8.14 -1.75
CA ALA A 174 -0.37 7.41 -2.53
C ALA A 174 -0.43 7.85 -3.99
N PHE A 175 0.61 8.54 -4.45
CA PHE A 175 0.75 8.95 -5.84
C PHE A 175 1.03 7.76 -6.74
N SER A 176 0.25 7.64 -7.80
CA SER A 176 0.34 6.58 -8.82
C SER A 176 -0.04 7.15 -10.20
N GLY A 177 -0.54 6.30 -11.11
CA GLY A 177 -0.97 6.66 -12.45
C GLY A 177 -0.34 5.77 -13.49
N GLY A 178 0.23 6.36 -14.54
CA GLY A 178 1.22 5.72 -15.37
C GLY A 178 2.51 5.50 -14.56
N GLU A 179 3.52 6.36 -14.74
CA GLU A 179 4.70 6.37 -13.87
C GLU A 179 4.80 7.72 -13.14
N PRO A 180 4.50 7.78 -11.83
CA PRO A 180 4.42 9.05 -11.10
C PRO A 180 5.77 9.78 -11.02
N MET A 181 6.90 9.07 -11.13
CA MET A 181 8.22 9.70 -11.11
C MET A 181 8.51 10.60 -12.33
N LEU A 182 7.66 10.57 -13.36
CA LEU A 182 7.69 11.56 -14.44
C LEU A 182 7.21 12.95 -13.97
N ARG A 183 6.47 13.02 -12.85
CA ARG A 183 5.99 14.24 -12.20
C ARG A 183 6.59 14.41 -10.80
N VAL A 184 7.83 13.99 -10.60
CA VAL A 184 8.50 14.01 -9.30
C VAL A 184 8.59 15.43 -8.69
N HIS A 185 8.71 16.47 -9.50
CA HIS A 185 8.77 17.86 -9.02
C HIS A 185 7.44 18.30 -8.40
N GLU A 186 6.33 17.93 -9.03
CA GLU A 186 4.99 18.19 -8.49
C GLU A 186 4.79 17.42 -7.19
N ILE A 187 5.16 16.14 -7.15
CA ILE A 187 5.09 15.32 -5.93
C ILE A 187 5.88 15.99 -4.80
N VAL A 188 7.13 16.38 -5.05
CA VAL A 188 7.99 17.05 -4.05
C VAL A 188 7.35 18.33 -3.52
N ASN A 189 6.79 19.16 -4.39
CA ASN A 189 6.16 20.42 -3.99
C ASN A 189 4.90 20.19 -3.16
N THR A 190 4.01 19.32 -3.62
CA THR A 190 2.77 18.97 -2.93
C THR A 190 3.06 18.33 -1.56
N VAL A 191 3.99 17.36 -1.50
CA VAL A 191 4.38 16.72 -0.24
C VAL A 191 4.95 17.75 0.75
N ARG A 192 5.83 18.65 0.30
CA ARG A 192 6.43 19.69 1.15
C ARG A 192 5.36 20.62 1.73
N ARG A 193 4.36 20.98 0.94
CA ARG A 193 3.24 21.83 1.34
C ARG A 193 2.35 21.15 2.38
N CYS A 194 2.06 19.86 2.21
CA CYS A 194 1.00 19.16 2.95
C CYS A 194 1.51 18.10 3.94
N ARG A 195 2.83 17.99 4.14
CA ARG A 195 3.46 16.90 4.94
C ARG A 195 2.96 16.77 6.38
N ASP A 196 2.44 17.85 6.96
CA ASP A 196 1.97 17.82 8.35
C ASP A 196 0.51 17.34 8.46
N GLU A 197 -0.23 17.32 7.35
CA GLU A 197 -1.65 16.99 7.30
C GLU A 197 -1.89 15.50 6.96
N SER A 198 -1.15 14.93 6.02
CA SER A 198 -1.30 13.54 5.60
C SER A 198 0.05 12.82 5.51
N GLN A 199 0.01 11.51 5.32
CA GLN A 199 1.17 10.70 4.94
C GLN A 199 1.18 10.51 3.43
N PHE A 200 2.34 10.71 2.82
CA PHE A 200 2.50 10.61 1.38
C PHE A 200 3.36 9.41 0.98
N TRP A 201 2.94 8.72 -0.07
CA TRP A 201 3.61 7.55 -0.64
C TRP A 201 3.73 7.70 -2.15
N VAL A 202 4.69 7.00 -2.74
CA VAL A 202 4.82 6.87 -4.20
C VAL A 202 4.77 5.39 -4.56
N LEU A 203 3.94 5.04 -5.55
CA LEU A 203 3.83 3.70 -6.14
C LEU A 203 4.50 3.75 -7.50
N THR A 204 5.70 3.17 -7.64
CA THR A 204 6.54 3.35 -8.83
C THR A 204 7.04 2.03 -9.39
N SER A 205 7.34 2.00 -10.68
CA SER A 205 8.11 0.93 -11.31
C SER A 205 9.61 0.99 -10.99
N GLY A 206 10.08 2.09 -10.41
CA GLY A 206 11.50 2.39 -10.23
C GLY A 206 12.09 3.27 -11.34
N PHE A 207 11.37 3.45 -12.44
CA PHE A 207 11.82 4.33 -13.52
C PHE A 207 12.10 5.75 -13.01
N ASN A 208 13.25 6.29 -13.44
CA ASN A 208 13.67 7.65 -13.05
C ASN A 208 13.79 7.91 -11.53
N PHE A 209 13.83 6.87 -10.72
CA PHE A 209 13.99 7.02 -9.26
C PHE A 209 15.48 7.13 -8.88
N THR A 210 16.07 8.31 -9.13
CA THR A 210 17.50 8.59 -8.89
C THR A 210 17.80 8.85 -7.41
N PRO A 211 19.10 8.80 -6.97
CA PRO A 211 19.49 9.22 -5.63
C PRO A 211 19.06 10.65 -5.28
N ALA A 212 19.13 11.57 -6.26
CA ALA A 212 18.70 12.97 -6.07
C ALA A 212 17.19 13.06 -5.85
N HIS A 213 16.39 12.29 -6.60
CA HIS A 213 14.94 12.23 -6.42
C HIS A 213 14.58 11.62 -5.05
N ALA A 214 15.23 10.52 -4.65
CA ALA A 214 15.02 9.92 -3.34
C ALA A 214 15.30 10.90 -2.20
N LYS A 215 16.40 11.67 -2.30
CA LYS A 215 16.76 12.71 -1.34
C LYS A 215 15.71 13.82 -1.29
N SER A 216 15.32 14.37 -2.45
CA SER A 216 14.34 15.46 -2.52
C SER A 216 12.97 15.05 -1.98
N LEU A 217 12.51 13.82 -2.25
CA LEU A 217 11.28 13.25 -1.73
C LEU A 217 11.34 13.10 -0.20
N LYS A 218 12.46 12.59 0.33
CA LYS A 218 12.67 12.46 1.78
C LYS A 218 12.66 13.82 2.48
N GLU A 219 13.38 14.79 1.96
CA GLU A 219 13.46 16.16 2.49
C GLU A 219 12.09 16.87 2.42
N ALA A 220 11.28 16.57 1.41
CA ALA A 220 9.90 17.06 1.32
C ALA A 220 9.00 16.47 2.41
N GLY A 221 9.30 15.28 2.94
CA GLY A 221 8.50 14.60 3.95
C GLY A 221 7.76 13.36 3.46
N LEU A 222 8.15 12.81 2.29
CA LEU A 222 7.59 11.55 1.82
C LEU A 222 7.84 10.43 2.85
N MET A 223 6.80 9.66 3.15
CA MET A 223 6.91 8.55 4.09
C MET A 223 7.64 7.35 3.50
N GLY A 224 7.30 6.98 2.30
CA GLY A 224 7.88 5.79 1.69
C GLY A 224 7.47 5.56 0.25
N VAL A 225 8.01 4.47 -0.27
CA VAL A 225 7.76 4.04 -1.65
C VAL A 225 7.36 2.57 -1.71
N VAL A 226 6.54 2.23 -2.70
CA VAL A 226 6.25 0.85 -3.08
C VAL A 226 6.79 0.65 -4.47
N VAL A 227 7.84 -0.14 -4.60
CA VAL A 227 8.48 -0.42 -5.88
C VAL A 227 7.95 -1.74 -6.44
N SER A 228 7.60 -1.73 -7.70
CA SER A 228 7.02 -2.89 -8.35
C SER A 228 8.10 -3.85 -8.85
N ILE A 229 8.11 -5.09 -8.32
CA ILE A 229 8.99 -6.18 -8.77
C ILE A 229 8.15 -7.43 -8.94
N ASP A 230 7.99 -7.91 -10.18
CA ASP A 230 7.03 -8.99 -10.49
C ASP A 230 7.66 -10.34 -10.74
N ASP A 231 8.97 -10.42 -10.88
CA ASP A 231 9.65 -11.71 -11.04
C ASP A 231 11.03 -11.68 -10.40
N LEU A 232 11.55 -12.86 -10.05
CA LEU A 232 12.92 -13.07 -9.57
C LEU A 232 13.93 -13.06 -10.73
N SER A 233 13.49 -13.38 -11.95
CA SER A 233 14.32 -13.34 -13.16
C SER A 233 14.23 -11.96 -13.79
N PRO A 234 15.38 -11.28 -14.04
CA PRO A 234 15.41 -10.00 -14.75
C PRO A 234 14.66 -10.03 -16.09
N ASP A 235 14.92 -11.04 -16.91
CA ASP A 235 14.31 -11.17 -18.23
C ASP A 235 12.79 -11.35 -18.16
N LYS A 236 12.29 -12.14 -17.19
CA LYS A 236 10.85 -12.34 -17.00
C LYS A 236 10.20 -11.09 -16.44
N HIS A 237 10.85 -10.39 -15.51
CA HIS A 237 10.35 -9.12 -15.02
C HIS A 237 10.26 -8.09 -16.15
N ASP A 238 11.34 -7.93 -16.92
CA ASP A 238 11.39 -6.97 -18.02
C ASP A 238 10.34 -7.27 -19.10
N ALA A 239 10.15 -8.55 -19.43
CA ALA A 239 9.10 -9.00 -20.35
C ALA A 239 7.71 -8.65 -19.79
N PHE A 240 7.43 -8.98 -18.52
CA PHE A 240 6.15 -8.70 -17.85
C PHE A 240 5.84 -7.20 -17.77
N ARG A 241 6.89 -6.39 -17.59
CA ARG A 241 6.78 -4.92 -17.55
C ARG A 241 6.84 -4.27 -18.94
N GLY A 242 7.19 -5.03 -19.98
CA GLY A 242 7.31 -4.56 -21.36
C GLY A 242 8.39 -3.50 -21.56
N LYS A 243 9.47 -3.54 -20.73
CA LYS A 243 10.60 -2.62 -20.80
C LYS A 243 11.91 -3.30 -20.37
N PRO A 244 12.85 -3.50 -21.30
CA PRO A 244 14.19 -3.98 -20.95
C PRO A 244 14.89 -3.09 -19.93
N GLY A 245 15.53 -3.70 -18.94
CA GLY A 245 16.26 -3.01 -17.87
C GLY A 245 15.38 -2.52 -16.71
N SER A 246 14.06 -2.74 -16.74
CA SER A 246 13.15 -2.31 -15.68
C SER A 246 13.41 -3.02 -14.34
N PHE A 247 13.90 -4.28 -14.37
CA PHE A 247 14.30 -4.98 -13.15
C PHE A 247 15.44 -4.27 -12.43
N LYS A 248 16.48 -3.89 -13.17
CA LYS A 248 17.62 -3.15 -12.64
C LYS A 248 17.18 -1.79 -12.07
N GLU A 249 16.37 -1.04 -12.83
CA GLU A 249 15.82 0.25 -12.37
C GLU A 249 15.02 0.10 -11.07
N ALA A 250 14.23 -0.95 -10.95
CA ALA A 250 13.46 -1.24 -9.73
C ALA A 250 14.37 -1.55 -8.53
N LEU A 251 15.40 -2.35 -8.71
CA LEU A 251 16.36 -2.66 -7.64
C LEU A 251 17.15 -1.42 -7.20
N GLU A 252 17.59 -0.60 -8.14
CA GLU A 252 18.27 0.67 -7.86
C GLU A 252 17.33 1.63 -7.09
N ALA A 253 16.05 1.70 -7.45
CA ALA A 253 15.07 2.50 -6.74
C ALA A 253 14.87 2.04 -5.30
N VAL A 254 14.80 0.72 -5.05
CA VAL A 254 14.75 0.14 -3.70
C VAL A 254 15.96 0.59 -2.88
N LYS A 255 17.16 0.47 -3.44
CA LYS A 255 18.40 0.91 -2.78
C LYS A 255 18.37 2.40 -2.47
N HIS A 256 18.10 3.25 -3.47
CA HIS A 256 18.08 4.71 -3.30
C HIS A 256 17.07 5.17 -2.24
N ALA A 257 15.89 4.53 -2.20
CA ALA A 257 14.88 4.82 -1.20
C ALA A 257 15.35 4.47 0.22
N MET A 258 15.91 3.27 0.40
CA MET A 258 16.42 2.82 1.70
C MET A 258 17.61 3.65 2.17
N ASP A 259 18.53 4.01 1.28
CA ASP A 259 19.71 4.85 1.60
C ASP A 259 19.28 6.23 2.13
N GLN A 260 18.14 6.75 1.71
CA GLN A 260 17.56 7.98 2.24
C GLN A 260 16.65 7.76 3.46
N GLY A 261 16.48 6.52 3.94
CA GLY A 261 15.60 6.22 5.09
C GLY A 261 14.11 6.39 4.78
N LEU A 262 13.70 6.22 3.53
CA LEU A 262 12.28 6.07 3.16
C LEU A 262 11.80 4.68 3.54
N VAL A 263 10.57 4.55 4.03
CA VAL A 263 9.95 3.23 4.19
C VAL A 263 9.81 2.60 2.81
N THR A 264 10.38 1.40 2.65
CA THR A 264 10.44 0.76 1.34
C THR A 264 9.71 -0.56 1.35
N ALA A 265 8.77 -0.70 0.42
CA ALA A 265 8.04 -1.92 0.13
C ALA A 265 8.29 -2.34 -1.32
N ILE A 266 8.15 -3.64 -1.59
CA ILE A 266 7.99 -4.13 -2.95
C ILE A 266 6.59 -4.67 -3.16
N SER A 267 6.02 -4.49 -4.35
CA SER A 267 4.75 -5.09 -4.76
C SER A 267 4.95 -6.03 -5.93
N THR A 268 4.21 -7.14 -5.94
CA THR A 268 4.25 -8.13 -7.03
C THR A 268 2.84 -8.58 -7.41
N CYS A 269 2.57 -8.65 -8.71
CA CYS A 269 1.38 -9.29 -9.26
C CYS A 269 1.65 -10.80 -9.36
N VAL A 270 1.00 -11.57 -8.50
CA VAL A 270 1.21 -13.02 -8.41
C VAL A 270 0.29 -13.71 -9.41
N THR A 271 0.80 -14.03 -10.58
CA THR A 271 0.11 -14.80 -11.62
C THR A 271 0.01 -16.28 -11.24
N ARG A 272 -0.81 -17.07 -11.96
CA ARG A 272 -1.06 -18.50 -11.62
C ARG A 272 0.22 -19.33 -11.54
N ASP A 273 1.18 -19.11 -12.43
CA ASP A 273 2.47 -19.80 -12.47
C ASP A 273 3.35 -19.49 -11.25
N LYS A 274 3.17 -18.31 -10.63
CA LYS A 274 3.91 -17.85 -9.44
C LYS A 274 3.19 -18.17 -8.13
N ALA A 275 1.90 -18.47 -8.19
CA ALA A 275 1.06 -18.74 -7.01
C ALA A 275 1.27 -20.15 -6.46
N ASN A 276 2.51 -20.49 -6.13
CA ASN A 276 2.89 -21.77 -5.53
C ASN A 276 3.89 -21.56 -4.39
N PRO A 277 3.96 -22.49 -3.41
CA PRO A 277 4.80 -22.33 -2.22
C PRO A 277 6.28 -22.09 -2.54
N GLN A 278 6.84 -22.80 -3.52
CA GLN A 278 8.26 -22.73 -3.87
C GLN A 278 8.63 -21.31 -4.35
N TYR A 279 7.85 -20.78 -5.29
CA TYR A 279 8.09 -19.44 -5.82
C TYR A 279 7.87 -18.36 -4.75
N LEU A 280 6.77 -18.46 -3.99
CA LEU A 280 6.43 -17.46 -2.97
C LEU A 280 7.50 -17.40 -1.87
N HIS A 281 8.02 -18.54 -1.40
CA HIS A 281 9.10 -18.56 -0.40
C HIS A 281 10.39 -17.97 -0.98
N ALA A 282 10.78 -18.33 -2.20
CA ALA A 282 11.95 -17.76 -2.85
C ALA A 282 11.81 -16.24 -3.01
N PHE A 283 10.60 -15.74 -3.33
CA PHE A 283 10.35 -14.31 -3.42
C PHE A 283 10.44 -13.61 -2.04
N MET A 284 10.02 -14.27 -0.96
CA MET A 284 10.17 -13.74 0.40
C MET A 284 11.64 -13.71 0.84
N ASP A 285 12.43 -14.74 0.50
CA ASP A 285 13.88 -14.76 0.76
C ASP A 285 14.58 -13.63 -0.02
N PHE A 286 14.25 -13.46 -1.28
CA PHE A 286 14.74 -12.33 -2.09
C PHE A 286 14.40 -10.97 -1.45
N ALA A 287 13.17 -10.76 -1.01
CA ALA A 287 12.75 -9.53 -0.36
C ALA A 287 13.46 -9.28 0.97
N LYS A 288 13.73 -10.35 1.74
CA LYS A 288 14.57 -10.31 2.95
C LYS A 288 16.01 -9.90 2.60
N ASP A 289 16.58 -10.45 1.55
CA ASP A 289 17.94 -10.13 1.12
C ASP A 289 18.08 -8.69 0.62
N LEU A 290 17.06 -8.16 -0.06
CA LEU A 290 16.98 -6.72 -0.37
C LEU A 290 16.89 -5.85 0.89
N GLY A 291 16.35 -6.38 2.00
CA GLY A 291 16.21 -5.66 3.26
C GLY A 291 15.01 -4.72 3.33
N VAL A 292 14.00 -4.90 2.48
CA VAL A 292 12.77 -4.11 2.49
C VAL A 292 11.88 -4.43 3.70
N GLY A 293 11.08 -3.46 4.16
CA GLY A 293 10.21 -3.64 5.31
C GLY A 293 8.92 -4.40 5.01
N PHE A 294 8.41 -4.31 3.78
CA PHE A 294 7.12 -4.86 3.38
C PHE A 294 7.16 -5.49 2.00
N VAL A 295 6.32 -6.52 1.83
CA VAL A 295 5.99 -7.11 0.53
C VAL A 295 4.48 -7.08 0.35
N GLN A 296 4.00 -6.52 -0.75
CA GLN A 296 2.59 -6.52 -1.11
C GLN A 296 2.31 -7.55 -2.21
N LEU A 297 1.48 -8.54 -1.91
CA LEU A 297 0.99 -9.53 -2.87
C LEU A 297 -0.30 -9.01 -3.50
N LEU A 298 -0.31 -8.91 -4.83
CA LEU A 298 -1.46 -8.50 -5.63
C LEU A 298 -1.97 -9.68 -6.46
N GLU A 299 -3.28 -9.83 -6.51
CA GLU A 299 -3.93 -10.78 -7.42
C GLU A 299 -4.16 -10.13 -8.78
N PRO A 300 -3.91 -10.84 -9.90
CA PRO A 300 -4.29 -10.34 -11.21
C PRO A 300 -5.82 -10.19 -11.31
N LYS A 301 -6.27 -9.14 -11.99
CA LYS A 301 -7.69 -8.86 -12.21
C LYS A 301 -7.95 -8.66 -13.70
N PRO A 302 -9.10 -9.09 -14.24
CA PRO A 302 -9.44 -8.98 -15.66
C PRO A 302 -9.89 -7.55 -16.03
N VAL A 303 -8.98 -6.57 -15.83
CA VAL A 303 -9.21 -5.14 -16.11
C VAL A 303 -8.03 -4.54 -16.86
N GLY A 304 -8.25 -3.44 -17.57
CA GLY A 304 -7.21 -2.78 -18.37
C GLY A 304 -6.60 -3.75 -19.40
N HIS A 305 -5.29 -3.93 -19.39
CA HIS A 305 -4.62 -4.82 -20.35
C HIS A 305 -5.03 -6.30 -20.20
N TYR A 306 -5.46 -6.72 -19.03
CA TYR A 306 -6.01 -8.05 -18.78
C TYR A 306 -7.54 -8.15 -19.03
N ALA A 307 -8.17 -7.10 -19.54
CA ALA A 307 -9.62 -7.14 -19.82
C ALA A 307 -9.98 -8.34 -20.70
N LEU A 308 -11.05 -9.03 -20.33
CA LEU A 308 -11.56 -10.23 -21.03
C LEU A 308 -10.63 -11.46 -21.01
N GLN A 309 -9.52 -11.44 -20.25
CA GLN A 309 -8.63 -12.59 -20.12
C GLN A 309 -8.96 -13.40 -18.85
N ASP A 310 -8.79 -14.73 -18.91
CA ASP A 310 -8.91 -15.62 -17.73
C ASP A 310 -7.64 -15.58 -16.87
N VAL A 311 -7.48 -14.51 -16.09
CA VAL A 311 -6.32 -14.28 -15.25
C VAL A 311 -6.59 -14.51 -13.75
N LEU A 312 -7.85 -14.68 -13.35
CA LEU A 312 -8.19 -14.85 -11.93
C LEU A 312 -7.52 -16.09 -11.34
N LEU A 313 -7.00 -15.95 -10.13
CA LEU A 313 -6.47 -17.08 -9.38
C LEU A 313 -7.60 -18.02 -8.99
N ARG A 314 -7.29 -19.31 -9.02
CA ARG A 314 -8.19 -20.40 -8.60
C ARG A 314 -7.93 -20.77 -7.13
N GLU A 315 -8.77 -21.62 -6.60
CA GLU A 315 -8.70 -22.01 -5.19
C GLU A 315 -7.32 -22.54 -4.73
N PRO A 316 -6.58 -23.36 -5.51
CA PRO A 316 -5.23 -23.79 -5.10
C PRO A 316 -4.24 -22.63 -4.97
N GLU A 317 -4.25 -21.72 -5.95
CA GLU A 317 -3.37 -20.53 -5.96
C GLU A 317 -3.72 -19.56 -4.82
N LEU A 318 -5.02 -19.32 -4.58
CA LEU A 318 -5.48 -18.50 -3.46
C LEU A 318 -5.05 -19.09 -2.11
N ARG A 319 -5.15 -20.40 -1.93
CA ARG A 319 -4.66 -21.08 -0.72
C ARG A 319 -3.15 -20.94 -0.55
N ALA A 320 -2.37 -21.01 -1.63
CA ALA A 320 -0.92 -20.81 -1.56
C ALA A 320 -0.55 -19.40 -1.11
N LEU A 321 -1.23 -18.35 -1.65
CA LEU A 321 -1.04 -16.97 -1.22
C LEU A 321 -1.42 -16.78 0.25
N GLU A 322 -2.56 -17.31 0.68
CA GLU A 322 -3.02 -17.22 2.07
C GLU A 322 -2.06 -17.94 3.04
N ALA A 323 -1.57 -19.11 2.67
CA ALA A 323 -0.59 -19.83 3.47
C ALA A 323 0.72 -19.04 3.61
N CYS A 324 1.25 -18.50 2.51
CA CYS A 324 2.43 -17.64 2.53
C CYS A 324 2.19 -16.38 3.40
N PHE A 325 1.06 -15.70 3.24
CA PHE A 325 0.70 -14.55 4.05
C PHE A 325 0.66 -14.86 5.54
N LEU A 326 0.06 -15.99 5.93
CA LEU A 326 -0.05 -16.39 7.34
C LEU A 326 1.30 -16.79 7.91
N SER A 327 2.03 -17.68 7.25
CA SER A 327 3.32 -18.20 7.74
C SER A 327 4.36 -17.06 7.82
N CYS A 328 4.52 -16.27 6.78
CA CYS A 328 5.49 -15.17 6.77
C CYS A 328 5.21 -14.11 7.84
N ASN A 329 3.97 -13.93 8.27
CA ASN A 329 3.62 -12.93 9.29
C ASN A 329 3.60 -13.47 10.72
N ALA A 330 3.39 -14.77 10.93
CA ALA A 330 3.15 -15.36 12.24
C ALA A 330 4.24 -16.34 12.72
N ASP A 331 4.88 -17.08 11.81
CA ASP A 331 5.82 -18.13 12.19
C ASP A 331 7.21 -17.57 12.53
N ASP A 332 7.84 -18.11 13.55
CA ASP A 332 9.17 -17.68 14.01
C ASP A 332 10.28 -17.92 12.96
N ALA A 333 10.10 -18.87 12.05
CA ALA A 333 11.02 -19.12 10.94
C ALA A 333 11.15 -17.88 10.02
N TYR A 334 10.08 -17.09 9.89
CA TYR A 334 10.04 -15.89 9.05
C TYR A 334 10.19 -14.57 9.83
N ARG A 335 10.64 -14.63 11.08
CA ARG A 335 10.72 -13.42 11.94
C ARG A 335 11.58 -12.28 11.36
N GLU A 336 12.57 -12.59 10.52
CA GLU A 336 13.47 -11.63 9.87
C GLU A 336 13.01 -11.23 8.46
N HIS A 337 11.99 -11.89 7.92
CA HIS A 337 11.42 -11.55 6.62
C HIS A 337 10.51 -10.32 6.73
N PRO A 338 10.33 -9.58 5.64
CA PRO A 338 9.43 -8.43 5.61
C PRO A 338 8.00 -8.80 6.03
N ILE A 339 7.22 -7.79 6.39
CA ILE A 339 5.78 -7.96 6.64
C ILE A 339 5.08 -8.15 5.30
N VAL A 340 4.33 -9.22 5.17
CA VAL A 340 3.53 -9.48 3.96
C VAL A 340 2.18 -8.82 4.08
N ILE A 341 1.78 -8.07 3.05
CA ILE A 341 0.47 -7.45 2.90
C ILE A 341 -0.29 -8.19 1.80
N TYR A 342 -1.48 -8.69 2.14
CA TYR A 342 -2.33 -9.41 1.20
C TYR A 342 -3.80 -9.04 1.43
N HIS A 343 -4.31 -8.12 0.60
CA HIS A 343 -5.66 -7.60 0.76
C HIS A 343 -6.73 -8.65 0.49
N GLY A 344 -6.51 -9.58 -0.44
CA GLY A 344 -7.43 -10.64 -0.79
C GLY A 344 -7.82 -11.52 0.41
N TYR A 345 -6.91 -11.73 1.36
CA TYR A 345 -7.20 -12.45 2.61
C TYR A 345 -8.35 -11.81 3.39
N TYR A 346 -8.33 -10.49 3.52
CA TYR A 346 -9.36 -9.74 4.25
C TYR A 346 -10.63 -9.58 3.42
N GLN A 347 -10.51 -9.29 2.13
CA GLN A 347 -11.65 -9.09 1.24
C GLN A 347 -12.59 -10.29 1.22
N ARG A 348 -12.03 -11.50 1.21
CA ARG A 348 -12.83 -12.75 1.23
C ARG A 348 -13.48 -13.06 2.58
N ARG A 349 -13.05 -12.44 3.68
CA ARG A 349 -13.54 -12.72 5.05
C ARG A 349 -14.43 -11.63 5.62
N VAL A 350 -14.13 -10.39 5.33
CA VAL A 350 -14.79 -9.24 5.96
C VAL A 350 -15.31 -8.21 4.95
N GLY A 351 -15.25 -8.52 3.65
CA GLY A 351 -15.68 -7.60 2.59
C GLY A 351 -14.58 -6.65 2.13
N CYS A 352 -14.89 -5.81 1.16
CA CYS A 352 -13.95 -4.86 0.59
C CYS A 352 -13.64 -3.71 1.56
N LEU A 353 -12.35 -3.56 1.91
CA LEU A 353 -11.89 -2.46 2.76
C LEU A 353 -11.76 -1.12 2.02
N ALA A 354 -11.70 -1.16 0.68
CA ALA A 354 -11.73 0.04 -0.17
C ALA A 354 -13.18 0.53 -0.34
N ALA A 355 -13.62 0.77 -1.56
CA ALA A 355 -14.98 1.13 -1.92
C ALA A 355 -15.52 2.38 -1.19
N GLY A 356 -14.68 3.39 -1.06
CA GLY A 356 -15.03 4.64 -0.37
C GLY A 356 -15.02 4.56 1.16
N ASN A 357 -15.01 3.35 1.76
CA ASN A 357 -15.02 3.19 3.22
C ASN A 357 -13.68 3.53 3.85
N LEU A 358 -12.64 2.78 3.51
CA LEU A 358 -11.28 3.03 3.99
C LEU A 358 -10.40 3.63 2.91
N GLY A 359 -10.73 3.45 1.64
CA GLY A 359 -9.91 3.93 0.54
C GLY A 359 -10.69 4.17 -0.73
N VAL A 360 -10.13 5.04 -1.56
CA VAL A 360 -10.61 5.37 -2.89
C VAL A 360 -9.46 5.31 -3.88
N TYR A 361 -9.79 5.14 -5.14
CA TYR A 361 -8.91 5.40 -6.27
C TYR A 361 -9.43 6.62 -7.03
N VAL A 362 -8.52 7.53 -7.38
CA VAL A 362 -8.79 8.68 -8.23
C VAL A 362 -7.96 8.49 -9.50
N ASP A 363 -8.63 8.41 -10.64
CA ASP A 363 -7.99 8.13 -11.92
C ASP A 363 -7.26 9.35 -12.51
N THR A 364 -6.60 9.15 -13.63
CA THR A 364 -5.83 10.18 -14.36
C THR A 364 -6.67 11.31 -14.99
N ASN A 365 -7.99 11.31 -14.78
CA ASN A 365 -8.90 12.40 -15.12
C ASN A 365 -9.44 13.13 -13.88
N GLY A 366 -9.13 12.64 -12.68
CA GLY A 366 -9.66 13.14 -11.42
C GLY A 366 -10.96 12.48 -10.97
N ASP A 367 -11.39 11.40 -11.64
CA ASP A 367 -12.65 10.73 -11.33
C ASP A 367 -12.50 9.71 -10.18
N PHE A 368 -13.48 9.70 -9.27
CA PHE A 368 -13.56 8.73 -8.18
C PHE A 368 -13.93 7.32 -8.65
N MET A 369 -13.25 6.33 -8.10
CA MET A 369 -13.56 4.93 -8.25
C MET A 369 -13.39 4.19 -6.91
N SER A 370 -14.12 3.10 -6.72
CA SER A 370 -14.03 2.27 -5.51
C SER A 370 -12.63 1.71 -5.26
N CYS A 371 -11.92 1.33 -6.33
CA CYS A 371 -10.54 0.86 -6.30
C CYS A 371 -9.96 0.87 -7.72
N PRO A 372 -8.65 0.66 -7.92
CA PRO A 372 -8.03 0.63 -9.24
C PRO A 372 -8.61 -0.43 -10.20
N PHE A 373 -9.30 -1.43 -9.68
CA PHE A 373 -9.86 -2.53 -10.46
C PHE A 373 -11.36 -2.37 -10.76
N CYS A 374 -11.99 -1.31 -10.24
CA CYS A 374 -13.39 -0.98 -10.50
C CYS A 374 -13.44 0.33 -11.29
N HIS A 375 -13.61 0.22 -12.62
CA HIS A 375 -13.61 1.38 -13.52
C HIS A 375 -14.98 2.11 -13.58
N LYS A 376 -15.86 1.84 -12.61
CA LYS A 376 -17.13 2.58 -12.47
C LYS A 376 -16.85 3.93 -11.81
N LYS A 377 -17.01 4.99 -12.58
CA LYS A 377 -16.83 6.36 -12.13
C LYS A 377 -17.99 6.83 -11.27
N ASN A 378 -17.69 7.65 -10.28
CA ASN A 378 -18.68 8.21 -9.33
C ASN A 378 -18.39 9.69 -9.04
N GLY A 379 -18.44 10.53 -10.08
CA GLY A 379 -18.08 11.93 -10.01
C GLY A 379 -16.58 12.18 -10.02
N SER A 380 -16.18 13.44 -9.91
CA SER A 380 -14.79 13.86 -9.91
C SER A 380 -14.38 14.48 -8.58
N LEU A 381 -13.12 14.31 -8.21
CA LEU A 381 -12.51 15.00 -7.07
C LEU A 381 -12.32 16.52 -7.34
N LEU A 382 -12.46 16.94 -8.59
CA LEU A 382 -12.40 18.34 -9.00
C LEU A 382 -13.79 19.02 -9.00
N ASP A 383 -14.87 18.27 -8.81
CA ASP A 383 -16.22 18.82 -8.74
C ASP A 383 -16.44 19.57 -7.43
N SER A 384 -17.29 20.61 -7.46
CA SER A 384 -17.65 21.37 -6.25
C SER A 384 -18.44 20.54 -5.22
N ASP A 385 -19.08 19.47 -5.66
CA ASP A 385 -19.88 18.53 -4.86
C ASP A 385 -19.17 17.20 -4.62
N PHE A 386 -17.82 17.17 -4.71
CA PHE A 386 -17.02 15.96 -4.53
C PHE A 386 -17.29 15.21 -3.21
N GLU A 387 -17.66 15.92 -2.14
CA GLU A 387 -18.02 15.27 -0.87
C GLU A 387 -19.30 14.44 -1.00
N GLN A 388 -20.29 14.92 -1.77
CA GLN A 388 -21.48 14.14 -2.05
C GLN A 388 -21.15 12.92 -2.91
N ASN A 389 -20.33 13.09 -3.93
CA ASN A 389 -19.85 11.99 -4.78
C ASN A 389 -19.12 10.91 -3.96
N LEU A 390 -18.32 11.33 -2.96
CA LEU A 390 -17.65 10.41 -2.03
C LEU A 390 -18.67 9.66 -1.14
N ASN A 391 -19.69 10.35 -0.62
CA ASN A 391 -20.75 9.73 0.17
C ASN A 391 -21.54 8.69 -0.65
N ASP A 392 -21.85 9.01 -1.89
CA ASP A 392 -22.56 8.12 -2.82
C ASP A 392 -21.71 6.88 -3.14
N LEU A 393 -20.41 7.06 -3.35
CA LEU A 393 -19.45 5.95 -3.52
C LEU A 393 -19.42 5.04 -2.29
N GLN A 394 -19.40 5.61 -1.09
CA GLN A 394 -19.44 4.84 0.16
C GLN A 394 -20.75 4.05 0.31
N ALA A 395 -21.88 4.61 -0.12
CA ALA A 395 -23.18 3.94 -0.08
C ALA A 395 -23.26 2.77 -1.09
N MET A 396 -22.64 2.90 -2.26
CA MET A 396 -22.63 1.84 -3.28
C MET A 396 -21.81 0.61 -2.88
N GLY A 397 -20.66 0.79 -2.23
CA GLY A 397 -19.79 -0.29 -1.81
C GLY A 397 -19.05 -0.97 -2.97
N CYS A 398 -18.82 -2.29 -2.84
CA CYS A 398 -18.12 -3.11 -3.83
C CYS A 398 -19.00 -4.27 -4.28
N ASP A 399 -19.25 -4.36 -5.59
CA ASP A 399 -20.10 -5.42 -6.18
C ASP A 399 -19.48 -6.83 -6.03
N SER A 400 -18.16 -6.93 -5.99
CA SER A 400 -17.45 -8.22 -5.96
C SER A 400 -17.32 -8.85 -4.57
N TYR A 401 -17.23 -8.03 -3.51
CA TYR A 401 -16.90 -8.52 -2.15
C TYR A 401 -17.89 -8.03 -1.09
N GLY A 402 -18.95 -7.34 -1.49
CA GLY A 402 -19.87 -6.69 -0.54
C GLY A 402 -19.21 -5.54 0.24
N GLN A 403 -20.02 -4.87 1.06
CA GLN A 403 -19.51 -3.82 1.94
C GLN A 403 -18.75 -4.42 3.13
N PHE A 404 -17.66 -3.75 3.53
CA PHE A 404 -17.03 -4.02 4.82
C PHE A 404 -18.01 -3.68 5.93
N GLY A 405 -18.61 -4.72 6.52
CA GLY A 405 -19.55 -4.60 7.63
C GLY A 405 -19.11 -5.52 8.76
N LEU A 406 -18.81 -4.96 9.91
CA LEU A 406 -18.90 -5.65 11.19
C LEU A 406 -20.30 -5.38 11.71
N SER A 407 -21.30 -6.15 11.20
CA SER A 407 -22.61 -6.24 11.84
C SER A 407 -22.50 -6.93 13.19
#